data_683bbe363c0b894e5ce5fd9ee7d677e7
#
_entry.id   683bbe363c0b894e5ce5fd9ee7d677e7
#
_cell.length_a   1.000
_cell.length_b   1.000
_cell.length_c   1.000
_cell.angle_alpha   90.00
_cell.angle_beta   90.00
_cell.angle_gamma   90.00
#
_symmetry.space_group_name_H-M   'P 1'
#
loop_
_entity.id
_entity.type
_entity.pdbx_description
1 polymer ?
#
loop_
_entity_poly.entity_id
_entity_poly.type
_entity_poly.pdbx_seq_one_letter_code
_entity_poly.pdbx_strand_id
1 'polypeptide(L)'
;MKFPIPNTSVLTTHFVANPPNEICDAAYWNSTIKIVAGATNTPSSALNRLNTPVDVFFDGNEYMYVLDNGNNRVQRFPPGSTSATSAVTIAGFTVAGGSSLSEFSDPYSIFVDSEGTMYVMDTANYRVQKWFAGQPLGFTVAGGRGLGTTLDKLGTSYALYVDDQSNVYVSEYSNHRVTKWLNGNTTAGQIVAGNATAGNALNQLRNPWGLYVDSVYGALIGVTLAGQSGLAGSVANQFSSPTAITLDQYGNIYVMDSGNDRIQQWTPGATFGITVASAAMSTPRGMAFDPSGNLAVADSGYHRIVQFSVICRKCN
;
A
#
# COMPACT_ATOMS: atom_id res chain seq x y z
N MET A 1 -27.83 17.94 1.03
CA MET A 1 -27.20 19.18 1.54
C MET A 1 -25.89 19.35 0.78
N LYS A 2 -25.78 20.42 -0.02
CA LYS A 2 -24.52 20.77 -0.71
C LYS A 2 -23.64 21.48 0.31
N PHE A 3 -22.43 20.98 0.54
CA PHE A 3 -21.40 21.71 1.29
C PHE A 3 -20.58 22.56 0.32
N PRO A 4 -20.26 23.82 0.67
CA PRO A 4 -19.51 24.72 -0.17
C PRO A 4 -18.04 24.26 -0.24
N ILE A 5 -17.47 24.29 -1.45
CA ILE A 5 -16.05 24.11 -1.71
C ILE A 5 -15.34 25.35 -1.16
N PRO A 6 -14.38 25.25 -0.22
CA PRO A 6 -13.59 26.40 0.18
C PRO A 6 -12.63 26.80 -0.93
N ASN A 7 -12.53 28.10 -1.11
CA ASN A 7 -11.70 28.83 -2.06
C ASN A 7 -10.22 28.37 -2.06
N THR A 8 -9.68 28.33 -3.26
CA THR A 8 -8.25 28.17 -3.59
C THR A 8 -7.35 29.10 -2.78
N SER A 9 -6.58 28.54 -1.86
CA SER A 9 -5.38 29.16 -1.34
C SER A 9 -4.22 28.17 -1.47
N VAL A 10 -3.29 28.54 -2.34
CA VAL A 10 -1.88 28.11 -2.45
C VAL A 10 -1.57 26.79 -1.72
N LEU A 11 -1.67 25.67 -2.45
CA LEU A 11 -1.11 24.41 -2.04
C LEU A 11 0.42 24.52 -2.11
N THR A 12 1.05 24.74 -0.98
CA THR A 12 2.45 24.36 -0.81
C THR A 12 2.53 22.85 -0.98
N THR A 13 3.35 22.43 -1.94
CA THR A 13 3.62 21.06 -2.33
C THR A 13 4.14 20.25 -1.14
N HIS A 14 3.27 19.53 -0.46
CA HIS A 14 3.65 18.48 0.47
C HIS A 14 3.36 17.13 -0.18
N PHE A 15 4.41 16.35 -0.35
CA PHE A 15 4.37 15.04 -0.99
C PHE A 15 3.55 14.05 -0.19
N VAL A 16 2.30 13.91 -0.56
CA VAL A 16 1.57 12.65 -0.44
C VAL A 16 2.26 11.66 -1.39
N ALA A 17 2.30 10.37 -1.10
CA ALA A 17 2.63 9.36 -2.10
C ALA A 17 1.87 9.73 -3.38
N ASN A 18 2.60 10.26 -4.38
CA ASN A 18 2.04 11.11 -5.42
C ASN A 18 0.84 10.43 -6.07
N PRO A 19 -0.39 10.97 -5.94
CA PRO A 19 -1.34 10.69 -6.98
C PRO A 19 -0.70 11.19 -8.27
N PRO A 20 -0.62 10.37 -9.32
CA PRO A 20 0.05 10.77 -10.54
C PRO A 20 -0.64 12.00 -11.10
N ASN A 21 0.10 13.09 -11.26
CA ASN A 21 -0.41 14.35 -11.82
C ASN A 21 -0.82 14.22 -13.30
N GLU A 22 -0.72 13.03 -13.88
CA GLU A 22 -0.88 12.78 -15.31
C GLU A 22 -2.05 11.86 -15.68
N ILE A 23 -2.85 11.39 -14.71
CA ILE A 23 -4.09 10.68 -15.03
C ILE A 23 -5.09 11.69 -15.57
N CYS A 24 -5.58 11.52 -16.78
CA CYS A 24 -6.64 12.35 -17.37
C CYS A 24 -8.03 11.93 -16.86
N ASP A 25 -9.02 12.84 -16.89
CA ASP A 25 -10.39 12.59 -16.43
C ASP A 25 -11.05 11.34 -17.03
N ALA A 26 -10.66 10.95 -18.24
CA ALA A 26 -11.19 9.79 -18.96
C ALA A 26 -10.13 8.70 -19.15
N ALA A 27 -9.25 8.55 -18.16
CA ALA A 27 -8.23 7.51 -18.19
C ALA A 27 -8.85 6.11 -18.13
N TYR A 28 -8.28 5.20 -18.89
CA TYR A 28 -8.50 3.77 -18.71
C TYR A 28 -7.16 3.03 -18.83
N TRP A 29 -7.07 1.83 -18.31
CA TRP A 29 -5.84 1.06 -18.33
C TRP A 29 -5.91 -0.07 -19.35
N ASN A 30 -4.81 -0.28 -20.07
CA ASN A 30 -4.70 -1.37 -21.02
C ASN A 30 -4.81 -2.70 -20.25
N SER A 31 -5.66 -3.60 -20.71
CA SER A 31 -5.79 -4.96 -20.15
C SER A 31 -4.57 -5.85 -20.41
N THR A 32 -3.71 -5.46 -21.37
CA THR A 32 -2.43 -6.15 -21.60
C THR A 32 -1.42 -5.73 -20.55
N ILE A 33 -1.02 -6.67 -19.70
CA ILE A 33 -0.02 -6.46 -18.66
C ILE A 33 1.41 -6.49 -19.21
N LYS A 34 2.27 -5.64 -18.63
CA LYS A 34 3.72 -5.71 -18.80
C LYS A 34 4.35 -6.21 -17.51
N ILE A 35 5.25 -7.19 -17.57
CA ILE A 35 6.05 -7.62 -16.41
C ILE A 35 7.22 -6.65 -16.28
N VAL A 36 7.27 -5.90 -15.17
CA VAL A 36 8.29 -4.89 -14.89
C VAL A 36 9.34 -5.34 -13.88
N ALA A 37 9.07 -6.41 -13.11
CA ALA A 37 10.04 -7.07 -12.24
C ALA A 37 9.65 -8.54 -11.99
N GLY A 38 10.62 -9.38 -11.69
CA GLY A 38 10.40 -10.81 -11.45
C GLY A 38 10.03 -11.58 -12.71
N ALA A 39 9.57 -12.80 -12.57
CA ALA A 39 9.11 -13.63 -13.69
C ALA A 39 8.09 -14.66 -13.22
N THR A 40 7.10 -14.94 -14.06
CA THR A 40 5.97 -15.83 -13.76
C THR A 40 6.43 -17.22 -13.31
N ASN A 41 5.97 -17.66 -12.15
CA ASN A 41 6.21 -18.99 -11.58
C ASN A 41 7.71 -19.37 -11.43
N THR A 42 8.59 -18.39 -11.25
CA THR A 42 10.03 -18.62 -11.06
C THR A 42 10.55 -17.91 -9.82
N PRO A 43 10.08 -18.29 -8.61
CA PRO A 43 10.53 -17.68 -7.36
C PRO A 43 12.02 -17.94 -7.14
N SER A 44 12.76 -16.91 -6.74
CA SER A 44 14.19 -17.03 -6.43
C SER A 44 14.69 -15.80 -5.68
N SER A 45 15.82 -15.92 -5.00
CA SER A 45 16.54 -14.82 -4.37
C SER A 45 17.51 -14.08 -5.32
N ALA A 46 17.62 -14.46 -6.60
CA ALA A 46 18.42 -13.72 -7.59
C ALA A 46 17.92 -12.27 -7.72
N LEU A 47 18.80 -11.33 -8.09
CA LEU A 47 18.47 -9.90 -8.11
C LEU A 47 17.44 -9.51 -9.19
N ASN A 48 17.25 -10.34 -10.21
CA ASN A 48 16.21 -10.17 -11.22
C ASN A 48 14.98 -11.08 -11.00
N ARG A 49 14.85 -11.66 -9.81
CA ARG A 49 13.73 -12.51 -9.41
C ARG A 49 13.12 -12.02 -8.11
N LEU A 50 11.90 -12.43 -7.90
CA LEU A 50 11.12 -12.16 -6.70
C LEU A 50 10.56 -13.47 -6.15
N ASN A 51 10.23 -13.47 -4.87
CA ASN A 51 9.52 -14.56 -4.22
C ASN A 51 8.35 -13.98 -3.42
N THR A 52 7.14 -14.22 -3.87
CA THR A 52 5.90 -13.72 -3.24
C THR A 52 5.97 -12.21 -2.92
N PRO A 53 6.19 -11.33 -3.91
CA PRO A 53 6.19 -9.88 -3.65
C PRO A 53 4.80 -9.45 -3.15
N VAL A 54 4.74 -8.62 -2.12
CA VAL A 54 3.47 -8.25 -1.47
C VAL A 54 3.11 -6.78 -1.61
N ASP A 55 4.09 -5.92 -1.82
CA ASP A 55 3.85 -4.50 -1.97
C ASP A 55 4.83 -3.85 -2.96
N VAL A 56 4.42 -2.73 -3.55
CA VAL A 56 5.19 -1.95 -4.51
C VAL A 56 4.98 -0.47 -4.26
N PHE A 57 6.06 0.30 -4.38
CA PHE A 57 6.04 1.76 -4.21
C PHE A 57 6.92 2.41 -5.28
N PHE A 58 6.62 3.64 -5.70
CA PHE A 58 7.48 4.44 -6.59
C PHE A 58 7.86 5.75 -5.91
N ASP A 59 9.13 6.13 -6.02
CA ASP A 59 9.57 7.47 -5.64
C ASP A 59 9.40 8.49 -6.80
N GLY A 60 9.62 9.76 -6.50
CA GLY A 60 9.51 10.84 -7.49
C GLY A 60 10.52 10.77 -8.65
N ASN A 61 11.52 9.89 -8.56
CA ASN A 61 12.51 9.62 -9.60
C ASN A 61 12.22 8.34 -10.38
N GLU A 62 11.01 7.81 -10.29
CA GLU A 62 10.53 6.58 -10.95
C GLU A 62 11.25 5.29 -10.52
N TYR A 63 12.05 5.30 -9.43
CA TYR A 63 12.56 4.06 -8.88
C TYR A 63 11.43 3.26 -8.25
N MET A 64 11.38 1.99 -8.60
CA MET A 64 10.37 1.06 -8.07
C MET A 64 10.97 0.29 -6.90
N TYR A 65 10.31 0.39 -5.74
CA TYR A 65 10.62 -0.35 -4.53
C TYR A 65 9.67 -1.52 -4.41
N VAL A 66 10.19 -2.72 -4.33
CA VAL A 66 9.40 -3.96 -4.23
C VAL A 66 9.70 -4.63 -2.90
N LEU A 67 8.66 -4.90 -2.15
CA LEU A 67 8.74 -5.68 -0.93
C LEU A 67 8.66 -7.16 -1.29
N ASP A 68 9.82 -7.78 -1.38
CA ASP A 68 10.06 -9.18 -1.78
C ASP A 68 9.93 -10.09 -0.55
N ASN A 69 8.67 -10.30 -0.12
CA ASN A 69 8.29 -10.90 1.15
C ASN A 69 8.93 -12.28 1.38
N GLY A 70 8.81 -13.20 0.43
CA GLY A 70 9.36 -14.54 0.57
C GLY A 70 10.89 -14.61 0.60
N ASN A 71 11.58 -13.48 0.32
CA ASN A 71 13.01 -13.30 0.48
C ASN A 71 13.36 -12.32 1.62
N ASN A 72 12.38 -11.83 2.38
CA ASN A 72 12.55 -10.94 3.53
C ASN A 72 13.39 -9.69 3.23
N ARG A 73 13.19 -9.05 2.07
CA ARG A 73 14.02 -7.92 1.61
C ARG A 73 13.22 -6.86 0.87
N VAL A 74 13.80 -5.66 0.76
CA VAL A 74 13.36 -4.61 -0.17
C VAL A 74 14.31 -4.57 -1.34
N GLN A 75 13.77 -4.70 -2.55
CA GLN A 75 14.47 -4.57 -3.83
C GLN A 75 14.13 -3.23 -4.48
N ARG A 76 15.14 -2.47 -4.92
CA ARG A 76 14.96 -1.24 -5.69
C ARG A 76 15.35 -1.48 -7.14
N PHE A 77 14.42 -1.22 -8.05
CA PHE A 77 14.58 -1.33 -9.50
C PHE A 77 14.69 0.06 -10.13
N PRO A 78 15.56 0.26 -11.13
CA PRO A 78 15.66 1.54 -11.84
C PRO A 78 14.44 1.79 -12.74
N PRO A 79 14.21 3.06 -13.15
CA PRO A 79 13.20 3.41 -14.15
C PRO A 79 13.29 2.56 -15.41
N GLY A 80 12.14 2.25 -16.01
CA GLY A 80 12.08 1.45 -17.25
C GLY A 80 12.39 -0.04 -17.08
N SER A 81 12.38 -0.56 -15.88
CA SER A 81 12.66 -1.97 -15.57
C SER A 81 11.77 -2.95 -16.32
N THR A 82 12.30 -4.15 -16.51
CA THR A 82 11.65 -5.30 -17.14
C THR A 82 11.91 -6.56 -16.32
N SER A 83 11.32 -7.68 -16.70
CA SER A 83 11.59 -9.00 -16.07
C SER A 83 13.05 -9.44 -16.07
N ALA A 84 13.90 -8.84 -16.92
CA ALA A 84 15.34 -9.15 -17.00
C ALA A 84 16.20 -8.20 -16.13
N THR A 85 15.63 -7.09 -15.62
CA THR A 85 16.38 -6.08 -14.87
C THR A 85 16.76 -6.60 -13.49
N SER A 86 18.05 -6.50 -13.15
CA SER A 86 18.55 -6.78 -11.81
C SER A 86 18.31 -5.59 -10.90
N ALA A 87 17.74 -5.84 -9.72
CA ALA A 87 17.55 -4.86 -8.68
C ALA A 87 18.79 -4.69 -7.79
N VAL A 88 18.72 -3.73 -6.88
CA VAL A 88 19.63 -3.61 -5.74
C VAL A 88 18.85 -3.93 -4.47
N THR A 89 19.33 -4.84 -3.64
CA THR A 89 18.80 -5.03 -2.29
C THR A 89 19.23 -3.85 -1.42
N ILE A 90 18.27 -3.14 -0.86
CA ILE A 90 18.50 -1.91 -0.09
C ILE A 90 18.15 -2.04 1.39
N ALA A 91 17.42 -3.08 1.78
CA ALA A 91 17.12 -3.45 3.16
C ALA A 91 16.74 -4.93 3.25
N GLY A 92 16.96 -5.56 4.42
CA GLY A 92 16.70 -6.98 4.61
C GLY A 92 17.77 -7.82 3.90
N PHE A 93 18.98 -7.88 4.45
CA PHE A 93 20.12 -8.49 3.75
C PHE A 93 20.24 -10.00 3.94
N THR A 94 19.34 -10.63 4.70
CA THR A 94 19.31 -12.08 4.93
C THR A 94 18.00 -12.69 4.41
N VAL A 95 18.10 -13.61 3.47
CA VAL A 95 16.92 -14.30 2.89
C VAL A 95 16.16 -15.13 3.92
N ALA A 96 16.87 -15.66 4.92
CA ALA A 96 16.27 -16.45 5.98
C ALA A 96 15.33 -15.65 6.90
N GLY A 97 15.45 -14.32 6.85
CA GLY A 97 14.73 -13.42 7.76
C GLY A 97 15.29 -13.44 9.18
N GLY A 98 14.85 -12.49 9.99
CA GLY A 98 15.26 -12.37 11.38
C GLY A 98 14.67 -11.16 12.08
N SER A 99 15.09 -10.93 13.33
CA SER A 99 14.57 -9.85 14.17
C SER A 99 15.59 -8.73 14.46
N SER A 100 16.82 -8.84 13.94
CA SER A 100 17.83 -7.78 14.09
C SER A 100 17.39 -6.50 13.35
N LEU A 101 18.13 -5.40 13.57
CA LEU A 101 17.81 -4.13 12.91
C LEU A 101 18.18 -4.12 11.41
N SER A 102 18.93 -5.12 10.92
CA SER A 102 19.25 -5.30 9.50
C SER A 102 18.34 -6.33 8.79
N GLU A 103 17.37 -6.89 9.48
CA GLU A 103 16.57 -8.02 9.00
C GLU A 103 15.07 -7.72 9.09
N PHE A 104 14.30 -8.45 8.29
CA PHE A 104 12.85 -8.54 8.36
C PHE A 104 12.39 -9.99 8.54
N SER A 105 11.17 -10.16 8.99
CA SER A 105 10.46 -11.44 9.00
C SER A 105 9.03 -11.23 8.51
N ASP A 106 8.71 -11.81 7.37
CA ASP A 106 7.39 -11.69 6.74
C ASP A 106 6.93 -10.23 6.56
N PRO A 107 7.72 -9.35 5.88
CA PRO A 107 7.39 -7.94 5.73
C PRO A 107 6.23 -7.75 4.72
N TYR A 108 5.23 -6.87 5.01
CA TYR A 108 4.00 -6.78 4.23
C TYR A 108 3.71 -5.43 3.58
N SER A 109 4.22 -4.33 4.08
CA SER A 109 3.95 -3.02 3.49
C SER A 109 5.17 -2.12 3.52
N ILE A 110 5.32 -1.29 2.50
CA ILE A 110 6.42 -0.32 2.35
C ILE A 110 5.86 1.07 2.02
N PHE A 111 6.44 2.07 2.63
CA PHE A 111 6.28 3.48 2.26
C PHE A 111 7.66 4.11 2.12
N VAL A 112 7.83 5.00 1.14
CA VAL A 112 9.08 5.75 0.94
C VAL A 112 8.75 7.23 0.88
N ASP A 113 9.39 8.04 1.73
CA ASP A 113 9.19 9.48 1.72
C ASP A 113 10.03 10.18 0.62
N SER A 114 9.85 11.49 0.47
CA SER A 114 10.54 12.29 -0.54
C SER A 114 12.06 12.36 -0.35
N GLU A 115 12.55 12.03 0.84
CA GLU A 115 13.98 11.99 1.17
C GLU A 115 14.59 10.59 0.92
N GLY A 116 13.78 9.64 0.47
CA GLY A 116 14.19 8.25 0.25
C GLY A 116 14.26 7.43 1.54
N THR A 117 13.68 7.93 2.63
CA THR A 117 13.55 7.16 3.88
C THR A 117 12.44 6.14 3.71
N MET A 118 12.74 4.89 4.00
CA MET A 118 11.78 3.79 3.91
C MET A 118 11.17 3.48 5.27
N TYR A 119 9.90 3.12 5.27
CA TYR A 119 9.18 2.55 6.40
C TYR A 119 8.64 1.19 5.98
N VAL A 120 8.96 0.14 6.72
CA VAL A 120 8.59 -1.23 6.38
C VAL A 120 7.81 -1.85 7.54
N MET A 121 6.62 -2.38 7.24
CA MET A 121 5.85 -3.20 8.18
C MET A 121 6.49 -4.59 8.25
N ASP A 122 7.21 -4.84 9.30
CA ASP A 122 7.91 -6.10 9.62
C ASP A 122 6.98 -6.98 10.46
N THR A 123 6.04 -7.64 9.76
CA THR A 123 4.81 -8.20 10.32
C THR A 123 5.04 -9.27 11.37
N ALA A 124 5.90 -10.25 11.10
CA ALA A 124 6.17 -11.33 12.07
C ALA A 124 6.99 -10.86 13.29
N ASN A 125 7.64 -9.71 13.18
CA ASN A 125 8.32 -9.06 14.31
C ASN A 125 7.44 -8.01 15.01
N TYR A 126 6.18 -7.81 14.56
CA TYR A 126 5.21 -6.89 15.16
C TYR A 126 5.75 -5.48 15.32
N ARG A 127 6.44 -4.95 14.27
CA ARG A 127 7.07 -3.63 14.31
C ARG A 127 7.02 -2.95 12.96
N VAL A 128 7.12 -1.61 12.97
CA VAL A 128 7.51 -0.82 11.80
C VAL A 128 8.96 -0.40 11.96
N GLN A 129 9.77 -0.70 10.96
CA GLN A 129 11.15 -0.22 10.87
C GLN A 129 11.25 0.96 9.91
N LYS A 130 11.98 2.00 10.33
CA LYS A 130 12.39 3.15 9.52
C LYS A 130 13.83 2.96 9.08
N TRP A 131 14.12 3.16 7.79
CA TRP A 131 15.44 3.03 7.19
C TRP A 131 15.81 4.28 6.44
N PHE A 132 16.86 4.96 6.85
CA PHE A 132 17.39 6.07 6.06
C PHE A 132 18.09 5.58 4.80
N ALA A 133 18.04 6.36 3.73
CA ALA A 133 18.67 6.01 2.45
C ALA A 133 20.14 5.65 2.64
N GLY A 134 20.56 4.50 2.11
CA GLY A 134 21.94 4.02 2.14
C GLY A 134 22.43 3.50 3.51
N GLN A 135 21.59 3.48 4.54
CA GLN A 135 21.99 2.92 5.83
C GLN A 135 21.73 1.40 5.88
N PRO A 136 22.64 0.61 6.51
CA PRO A 136 22.50 -0.85 6.58
C PRO A 136 21.58 -1.31 7.73
N LEU A 137 21.17 -0.42 8.62
CA LEU A 137 20.35 -0.70 9.79
C LEU A 137 19.13 0.20 9.84
N GLY A 138 17.98 -0.36 10.20
CA GLY A 138 16.78 0.38 10.50
C GLY A 138 16.63 0.68 12.00
N PHE A 139 15.60 1.42 12.35
CA PHE A 139 15.15 1.59 13.74
C PHE A 139 13.67 1.28 13.84
N THR A 140 13.24 0.72 14.98
CA THR A 140 11.84 0.53 15.27
C THR A 140 11.17 1.87 15.58
N VAL A 141 10.10 2.21 14.85
CA VAL A 141 9.32 3.45 15.04
C VAL A 141 7.89 3.21 15.51
N ALA A 142 7.41 1.95 15.45
CA ALA A 142 6.14 1.52 16.00
C ALA A 142 6.22 0.05 16.46
N GLY A 143 5.57 -0.30 17.55
CA GLY A 143 5.58 -1.67 18.07
C GLY A 143 6.95 -2.15 18.56
N GLY A 144 7.34 -3.38 18.19
CA GLY A 144 8.63 -3.98 18.55
C GLY A 144 8.69 -4.56 19.98
N ARG A 145 7.56 -4.65 20.65
CA ARG A 145 7.42 -5.23 21.99
C ARG A 145 6.66 -6.57 21.99
N GLY A 146 6.63 -7.21 20.82
CA GLY A 146 5.92 -8.44 20.57
C GLY A 146 4.43 -8.25 20.27
N LEU A 147 3.75 -9.36 19.99
CA LEU A 147 2.32 -9.40 19.71
C LEU A 147 1.50 -8.94 20.92
N GLY A 148 0.48 -8.13 20.70
CA GLY A 148 -0.45 -7.77 21.76
C GLY A 148 -1.49 -6.73 21.37
N THR A 149 -2.39 -6.43 22.32
CA THR A 149 -3.51 -5.50 22.16
C THR A 149 -3.29 -4.16 22.86
N THR A 150 -2.30 -4.06 23.74
CA THR A 150 -1.93 -2.81 24.43
C THR A 150 -1.36 -1.80 23.43
N LEU A 151 -1.42 -0.51 23.75
CA LEU A 151 -1.04 0.56 22.80
C LEU A 151 0.47 0.67 22.57
N ASP A 152 1.29 0.00 23.35
CA ASP A 152 2.75 -0.13 23.15
C ASP A 152 3.15 -1.33 22.27
N LYS A 153 2.17 -2.11 21.81
CA LYS A 153 2.34 -3.29 20.97
C LYS A 153 1.53 -3.20 19.69
N LEU A 154 1.90 -3.99 18.70
CA LEU A 154 1.12 -4.22 17.51
C LEU A 154 0.51 -5.63 17.51
N GLY A 155 -0.65 -5.75 16.88
CA GLY A 155 -1.18 -7.02 16.42
C GLY A 155 -0.55 -7.44 15.11
N THR A 156 -1.01 -8.55 14.51
CA THR A 156 -0.71 -8.87 13.12
C THR A 156 -1.21 -7.72 12.25
N SER A 157 -0.32 -7.12 11.48
CA SER A 157 -0.56 -5.89 10.73
C SER A 157 -0.04 -6.03 9.31
N TYR A 158 -0.78 -5.52 8.32
CA TYR A 158 -0.47 -5.73 6.91
C TYR A 158 -0.28 -4.45 6.12
N ALA A 159 -0.66 -3.29 6.66
CA ALA A 159 -0.43 -2.02 5.97
C ALA A 159 0.03 -0.92 6.92
N LEU A 160 0.84 -0.03 6.39
CA LEU A 160 1.25 1.22 7.01
C LEU A 160 1.03 2.39 6.06
N TYR A 161 0.92 3.57 6.64
CA TYR A 161 0.96 4.85 5.94
C TYR A 161 1.80 5.83 6.77
N VAL A 162 2.46 6.78 6.13
CA VAL A 162 3.25 7.81 6.82
C VAL A 162 2.80 9.17 6.35
N ASP A 163 2.46 10.07 7.30
CA ASP A 163 2.07 11.44 6.99
C ASP A 163 3.28 12.37 6.81
N ASP A 164 3.04 13.61 6.39
CA ASP A 164 4.04 14.65 6.15
C ASP A 164 4.82 15.07 7.41
N GLN A 165 4.30 14.72 8.60
CA GLN A 165 4.97 14.92 9.88
C GLN A 165 5.78 13.68 10.31
N SER A 166 5.90 12.69 9.43
CA SER A 166 6.52 11.38 9.69
C SER A 166 5.84 10.59 10.81
N ASN A 167 4.56 10.83 11.09
CA ASN A 167 3.79 9.93 11.94
C ASN A 167 3.40 8.68 11.16
N VAL A 168 3.47 7.54 11.84
CA VAL A 168 3.19 6.23 11.23
C VAL A 168 1.80 5.78 11.63
N TYR A 169 1.00 5.43 10.63
CA TYR A 169 -0.32 4.80 10.82
C TYR A 169 -0.19 3.31 10.49
N VAL A 170 -0.77 2.46 11.34
CA VAL A 170 -0.69 1.00 11.19
C VAL A 170 -2.09 0.41 11.20
N SER A 171 -2.40 -0.36 10.16
CA SER A 171 -3.61 -1.17 10.08
C SER A 171 -3.40 -2.50 10.82
N GLU A 172 -3.93 -2.60 12.03
CA GLU A 172 -3.81 -3.78 12.88
C GLU A 172 -4.95 -4.78 12.63
N TYR A 173 -4.72 -5.68 11.69
CA TYR A 173 -5.69 -6.69 11.24
C TYR A 173 -6.27 -7.52 12.40
N SER A 174 -5.42 -8.06 13.28
CA SER A 174 -5.88 -8.91 14.38
C SER A 174 -6.51 -8.12 15.55
N ASN A 175 -6.23 -6.82 15.65
CA ASN A 175 -6.74 -5.96 16.71
C ASN A 175 -7.93 -5.08 16.26
N HIS A 176 -8.40 -5.22 15.01
CA HIS A 176 -9.58 -4.54 14.48
C HIS A 176 -9.54 -3.01 14.63
N ARG A 177 -8.36 -2.41 14.45
CA ARG A 177 -8.13 -0.97 14.65
C ARG A 177 -7.05 -0.43 13.71
N VAL A 178 -6.99 0.89 13.60
CA VAL A 178 -5.82 1.61 13.08
C VAL A 178 -5.22 2.42 14.21
N THR A 179 -3.90 2.33 14.36
CA THR A 179 -3.14 3.12 15.35
C THR A 179 -2.23 4.13 14.65
N LYS A 180 -2.12 5.34 15.24
CA LYS A 180 -1.17 6.39 14.86
C LYS A 180 -0.03 6.41 15.87
N TRP A 181 1.20 6.38 15.39
CA TRP A 181 2.43 6.49 16.17
C TRP A 181 3.11 7.81 15.83
N LEU A 182 3.26 8.69 16.80
CA LEU A 182 3.84 10.01 16.59
C LEU A 182 5.35 9.88 16.33
N ASN A 183 5.85 10.70 15.41
CA ASN A 183 7.26 10.78 15.12
C ASN A 183 8.09 11.04 16.39
N GLY A 184 9.12 10.22 16.62
CA GLY A 184 9.94 10.26 17.82
C GLY A 184 9.31 9.62 19.07
N ASN A 185 8.06 9.16 19.03
CA ASN A 185 7.42 8.46 20.14
C ASN A 185 7.13 7.00 19.80
N THR A 186 7.96 6.10 20.31
CA THR A 186 7.82 4.65 20.12
C THR A 186 7.19 3.94 21.34
N THR A 187 6.71 4.70 22.32
CA THR A 187 6.25 4.11 23.59
C THR A 187 4.79 3.68 23.57
N ALA A 188 3.94 4.38 22.78
CA ALA A 188 2.53 4.03 22.62
C ALA A 188 1.92 4.66 21.38
N GLY A 189 1.12 3.88 20.66
CA GLY A 189 0.24 4.36 19.59
C GLY A 189 -1.06 4.96 20.12
N GLN A 190 -1.80 5.64 19.26
CA GLN A 190 -3.14 6.18 19.53
C GLN A 190 -4.14 5.52 18.58
N ILE A 191 -5.28 5.05 19.05
CA ILE A 191 -6.34 4.54 18.18
C ILE A 191 -6.95 5.71 17.41
N VAL A 192 -6.92 5.64 16.08
CA VAL A 192 -7.49 6.66 15.18
C VAL A 192 -8.67 6.13 14.36
N ALA A 193 -8.83 4.81 14.25
CA ALA A 193 -10.03 4.20 13.66
C ALA A 193 -10.25 2.80 14.26
N GLY A 194 -11.53 2.38 14.30
CA GLY A 194 -11.94 1.17 15.01
C GLY A 194 -11.96 1.37 16.52
N ASN A 195 -12.50 0.39 17.23
CA ASN A 195 -12.56 0.39 18.70
C ASN A 195 -11.99 -0.89 19.33
N ALA A 196 -11.12 -1.58 18.58
CA ALA A 196 -10.53 -2.87 18.94
C ALA A 196 -11.55 -4.03 19.08
N THR A 197 -12.79 -3.84 18.61
CA THR A 197 -13.81 -4.90 18.57
C THR A 197 -14.24 -5.09 17.11
N ALA A 198 -14.19 -6.34 16.63
CA ALA A 198 -14.61 -6.67 15.27
C ALA A 198 -16.11 -6.37 15.06
N GLY A 199 -16.44 -5.64 14.00
CA GLY A 199 -17.84 -5.35 13.72
C GLY A 199 -18.06 -4.50 12.47
N ASN A 200 -19.34 -4.19 12.22
CA ASN A 200 -19.80 -3.43 11.05
C ASN A 200 -20.37 -2.06 11.44
N ALA A 201 -20.34 -1.67 12.72
CA ALA A 201 -20.76 -0.34 13.15
C ALA A 201 -19.77 0.71 12.64
N LEU A 202 -20.21 1.97 12.51
CA LEU A 202 -19.39 3.06 11.93
C LEU A 202 -18.13 3.41 12.74
N ASN A 203 -18.06 2.98 14.00
CA ASN A 203 -16.87 3.07 14.85
C ASN A 203 -16.12 1.73 15.00
N GLN A 204 -16.44 0.74 14.20
CA GLN A 204 -15.81 -0.59 14.22
C GLN A 204 -15.12 -0.88 12.91
N LEU A 205 -14.08 -1.70 12.97
CA LEU A 205 -13.42 -2.33 11.85
C LEU A 205 -13.43 -3.86 12.06
N ARG A 206 -13.35 -4.58 10.96
CA ARG A 206 -13.17 -6.03 10.99
C ARG A 206 -12.00 -6.40 10.10
N ASN A 207 -10.91 -6.84 10.71
CA ASN A 207 -9.71 -7.29 9.99
C ASN A 207 -9.27 -6.27 8.92
N PRO A 208 -8.99 -4.99 9.29
CA PRO A 208 -8.56 -3.99 8.33
C PRO A 208 -7.23 -4.41 7.70
N TRP A 209 -7.13 -4.27 6.36
CA TRP A 209 -5.93 -4.63 5.61
C TRP A 209 -5.28 -3.39 5.03
N GLY A 210 -5.60 -2.99 3.81
CA GLY A 210 -5.05 -1.80 3.17
C GLY A 210 -5.40 -0.50 3.90
N LEU A 211 -4.50 0.47 3.88
CA LEU A 211 -4.63 1.74 4.56
C LEU A 211 -4.20 2.89 3.64
N TYR A 212 -5.00 3.92 3.59
CA TYR A 212 -4.67 5.22 3.05
C TYR A 212 -5.16 6.31 4.01
N VAL A 213 -4.38 7.36 4.21
CA VAL A 213 -4.74 8.48 5.10
C VAL A 213 -4.80 9.76 4.28
N ASP A 214 -5.99 10.38 4.25
CA ASP A 214 -6.15 11.72 3.69
C ASP A 214 -5.81 12.76 4.77
N SER A 215 -4.97 13.73 4.43
CA SER A 215 -4.53 14.79 5.33
C SER A 215 -5.65 15.77 5.74
N VAL A 216 -6.79 15.74 5.05
CA VAL A 216 -7.87 16.75 5.21
C VAL A 216 -8.92 16.35 6.24
N TYR A 217 -9.11 15.08 6.55
CA TYR A 217 -10.22 14.61 7.38
C TYR A 217 -9.74 13.89 8.64
N GLY A 218 -9.80 14.59 9.77
CA GLY A 218 -9.67 13.98 11.10
C GLY A 218 -11.02 13.40 11.58
N ALA A 219 -11.57 12.37 10.93
CA ALA A 219 -12.87 11.82 11.28
C ALA A 219 -12.77 10.68 12.31
N LEU A 220 -13.55 10.77 13.37
CA LEU A 220 -13.70 9.72 14.39
C LEU A 220 -14.84 8.74 14.07
N ILE A 221 -15.65 9.00 13.06
CA ILE A 221 -16.76 8.14 12.62
C ILE A 221 -16.55 7.83 11.14
N GLY A 222 -16.42 6.53 10.84
CA GLY A 222 -16.23 6.06 9.48
C GLY A 222 -17.49 6.17 8.63
N VAL A 223 -17.32 6.38 7.33
CA VAL A 223 -18.37 6.23 6.32
C VAL A 223 -17.92 5.18 5.30
N THR A 224 -18.85 4.37 4.82
CA THR A 224 -18.56 3.44 3.73
C THR A 224 -18.51 4.23 2.42
N LEU A 225 -17.34 4.31 1.81
CA LEU A 225 -17.12 5.00 0.53
C LEU A 225 -17.24 4.04 -0.66
N ALA A 226 -16.93 2.76 -0.47
CA ALA A 226 -16.93 1.73 -1.50
C ALA A 226 -17.29 0.38 -0.89
N GLY A 227 -17.90 -0.51 -1.70
CA GLY A 227 -18.33 -1.83 -1.27
C GLY A 227 -19.68 -1.84 -0.55
N GLN A 228 -20.14 -3.04 -0.21
CA GLN A 228 -21.39 -3.26 0.52
C GLN A 228 -21.09 -3.92 1.86
N SER A 229 -21.45 -3.23 2.95
CA SER A 229 -21.14 -3.68 4.31
C SER A 229 -21.71 -5.08 4.58
N GLY A 230 -20.84 -6.00 5.02
CA GLY A 230 -21.19 -7.36 5.43
C GLY A 230 -21.48 -8.34 4.29
N LEU A 231 -21.36 -7.93 3.01
CA LEU A 231 -21.60 -8.78 1.85
C LEU A 231 -20.34 -8.86 0.97
N ALA A 232 -19.74 -10.04 0.93
CA ALA A 232 -18.66 -10.34 -0.02
C ALA A 232 -19.25 -10.82 -1.35
N GLY A 233 -18.59 -10.47 -2.46
CA GLY A 233 -19.03 -10.92 -3.79
C GLY A 233 -18.25 -10.26 -4.93
N SER A 234 -18.65 -10.59 -6.16
CA SER A 234 -17.99 -10.16 -7.39
C SER A 234 -18.76 -9.11 -8.19
N VAL A 235 -19.98 -8.74 -7.76
CA VAL A 235 -20.73 -7.68 -8.46
C VAL A 235 -20.13 -6.30 -8.23
N ALA A 236 -20.58 -5.30 -8.98
CA ALA A 236 -19.92 -3.99 -9.08
C ALA A 236 -19.88 -3.20 -7.75
N ASN A 237 -20.73 -3.50 -6.78
CA ASN A 237 -20.79 -2.88 -5.45
C ASN A 237 -20.30 -3.80 -4.33
N GLN A 238 -19.60 -4.87 -4.63
CA GLN A 238 -19.08 -5.83 -3.66
C GLN A 238 -17.59 -6.08 -3.88
N PHE A 239 -16.91 -6.52 -2.83
CA PHE A 239 -15.52 -6.97 -2.86
C PHE A 239 -15.38 -8.38 -2.28
N SER A 240 -14.30 -9.05 -2.63
CA SER A 240 -13.85 -10.30 -2.02
C SER A 240 -12.40 -10.15 -1.57
N SER A 241 -12.17 -10.17 -0.25
CA SER A 241 -10.83 -10.06 0.35
C SER A 241 -9.99 -8.90 -0.22
N PRO A 242 -10.46 -7.64 -0.17
CA PRO A 242 -9.68 -6.50 -0.67
C PRO A 242 -8.41 -6.32 0.16
N THR A 243 -7.27 -6.04 -0.50
CA THR A 243 -5.95 -6.01 0.15
C THR A 243 -5.24 -4.66 0.07
N ALA A 244 -5.50 -3.85 -0.94
CA ALA A 244 -4.87 -2.55 -1.08
C ALA A 244 -5.86 -1.48 -1.55
N ILE A 245 -5.52 -0.23 -1.24
CA ILE A 245 -6.27 0.96 -1.63
C ILE A 245 -5.29 2.07 -2.00
N THR A 246 -5.60 2.81 -3.05
CA THR A 246 -4.91 4.05 -3.42
C THR A 246 -5.89 5.03 -4.02
N LEU A 247 -5.50 6.30 -4.13
CA LEU A 247 -6.31 7.37 -4.70
C LEU A 247 -5.56 8.07 -5.83
N ASP A 248 -6.30 8.68 -6.76
CA ASP A 248 -5.75 9.62 -7.72
C ASP A 248 -5.98 11.08 -7.30
N GLN A 249 -5.48 12.04 -8.09
CA GLN A 249 -5.61 13.48 -7.83
C GLN A 249 -7.07 13.99 -7.88
N TYR A 250 -7.99 13.22 -8.43
CA TYR A 250 -9.43 13.55 -8.52
C TYR A 250 -10.23 12.98 -7.34
N GLY A 251 -9.56 12.26 -6.43
CA GLY A 251 -10.20 11.57 -5.30
C GLY A 251 -10.92 10.28 -5.69
N ASN A 252 -10.65 9.73 -6.88
CA ASN A 252 -11.12 8.40 -7.22
C ASN A 252 -10.37 7.37 -6.38
N ILE A 253 -11.12 6.45 -5.80
CA ILE A 253 -10.60 5.37 -4.98
C ILE A 253 -10.36 4.14 -5.85
N TYR A 254 -9.17 3.57 -5.76
CA TYR A 254 -8.83 2.32 -6.42
C TYR A 254 -8.66 1.24 -5.36
N VAL A 255 -9.37 0.13 -5.52
CA VAL A 255 -9.37 -0.99 -4.58
C VAL A 255 -8.85 -2.24 -5.29
N MET A 256 -7.81 -2.84 -4.75
CA MET A 256 -7.38 -4.18 -5.13
C MET A 256 -8.35 -5.19 -4.52
N ASP A 257 -9.25 -5.71 -5.31
CA ASP A 257 -10.24 -6.72 -4.97
C ASP A 257 -9.62 -8.11 -5.21
N SER A 258 -8.71 -8.48 -4.31
CA SER A 258 -7.77 -9.60 -4.48
C SER A 258 -8.46 -10.95 -4.69
N GLY A 259 -9.57 -11.20 -4.02
CA GLY A 259 -10.35 -12.44 -4.17
C GLY A 259 -11.14 -12.52 -5.49
N ASN A 260 -11.19 -11.44 -6.26
CA ASN A 260 -11.81 -11.39 -7.60
C ASN A 260 -10.78 -11.07 -8.70
N ASP A 261 -9.49 -11.01 -8.39
CA ASP A 261 -8.38 -10.72 -9.32
C ASP A 261 -8.62 -9.47 -10.19
N ARG A 262 -9.14 -8.39 -9.57
CA ARG A 262 -9.48 -7.16 -10.26
C ARG A 262 -9.14 -5.91 -9.45
N ILE A 263 -9.02 -4.77 -10.15
CA ILE A 263 -8.98 -3.45 -9.54
C ILE A 263 -10.27 -2.72 -9.90
N GLN A 264 -10.96 -2.21 -8.90
CA GLN A 264 -12.14 -1.38 -9.07
C GLN A 264 -11.84 0.08 -8.75
N GLN A 265 -12.27 0.97 -9.65
CA GLN A 265 -12.29 2.42 -9.42
C GLN A 265 -13.68 2.84 -8.92
N TRP A 266 -13.69 3.69 -7.91
CA TRP A 266 -14.88 4.32 -7.34
C TRP A 266 -14.70 5.83 -7.37
N THR A 267 -15.53 6.52 -8.16
CA THR A 267 -15.53 7.99 -8.18
C THR A 267 -16.23 8.54 -6.93
N PRO A 268 -15.92 9.77 -6.50
CA PRO A 268 -16.58 10.38 -5.34
C PRO A 268 -18.10 10.33 -5.45
N GLY A 269 -18.76 9.72 -4.43
CA GLY A 269 -20.22 9.56 -4.39
C GLY A 269 -20.81 8.41 -5.21
N ALA A 270 -19.97 7.59 -5.84
CA ALA A 270 -20.44 6.42 -6.59
C ALA A 270 -21.06 5.36 -5.66
N THR A 271 -22.08 4.67 -6.16
CA THR A 271 -22.75 3.55 -5.48
C THR A 271 -22.30 2.18 -5.99
N PHE A 272 -21.51 2.16 -7.06
CA PHE A 272 -20.88 0.97 -7.64
C PHE A 272 -19.53 1.35 -8.26
N GLY A 273 -18.61 0.39 -8.25
CA GLY A 273 -17.29 0.54 -8.86
C GLY A 273 -17.26 0.11 -10.31
N ILE A 274 -16.25 0.59 -11.02
CA ILE A 274 -15.92 0.17 -12.38
C ILE A 274 -14.65 -0.67 -12.33
N THR A 275 -14.65 -1.86 -12.93
CA THR A 275 -13.42 -2.63 -13.09
C THR A 275 -12.52 -1.94 -14.12
N VAL A 276 -11.38 -1.42 -13.66
CA VAL A 276 -10.43 -0.68 -14.50
C VAL A 276 -9.24 -1.54 -14.93
N ALA A 277 -8.95 -2.59 -14.18
CA ALA A 277 -7.93 -3.57 -14.51
C ALA A 277 -8.35 -4.95 -14.03
N SER A 278 -8.25 -5.92 -14.92
CA SER A 278 -8.35 -7.34 -14.61
C SER A 278 -7.49 -8.09 -15.62
N ALA A 279 -6.70 -9.03 -15.14
CA ALA A 279 -5.84 -9.87 -15.96
C ALA A 279 -5.65 -11.20 -15.26
N ALA A 280 -4.94 -12.13 -15.90
CA ALA A 280 -4.50 -13.35 -15.23
C ALA A 280 -3.45 -13.00 -14.15
N MET A 281 -3.93 -12.66 -12.96
CA MET A 281 -3.16 -12.46 -11.74
C MET A 281 -3.38 -13.64 -10.80
N SER A 282 -2.52 -13.78 -9.82
CA SER A 282 -2.65 -14.79 -8.76
C SER A 282 -2.38 -14.16 -7.41
N THR A 283 -3.40 -14.12 -6.57
CA THR A 283 -3.34 -13.51 -5.24
C THR A 283 -2.66 -12.12 -5.24
N PRO A 284 -3.15 -11.16 -6.06
CA PRO A 284 -2.58 -9.83 -6.09
C PRO A 284 -2.72 -9.15 -4.71
N ARG A 285 -1.71 -8.37 -4.29
CA ARG A 285 -1.65 -7.80 -2.94
C ARG A 285 -1.60 -6.28 -2.97
N GLY A 286 -0.41 -5.70 -3.01
CA GLY A 286 -0.17 -4.27 -3.05
C GLY A 286 -0.30 -3.70 -4.45
N MET A 287 -0.61 -2.42 -4.55
CA MET A 287 -0.62 -1.67 -5.80
C MET A 287 -0.19 -0.23 -5.59
N ALA A 288 0.42 0.35 -6.62
CA ALA A 288 0.79 1.76 -6.62
C ALA A 288 0.72 2.32 -8.05
N PHE A 289 0.46 3.63 -8.14
CA PHE A 289 0.69 4.36 -9.38
C PHE A 289 2.18 4.67 -9.53
N ASP A 290 2.71 4.54 -10.74
CA ASP A 290 3.97 5.19 -11.07
C ASP A 290 3.75 6.69 -11.38
N PRO A 291 4.81 7.53 -11.44
CA PRO A 291 4.68 8.95 -11.74
C PRO A 291 3.98 9.26 -13.08
N SER A 292 4.00 8.34 -14.03
CA SER A 292 3.33 8.46 -15.34
C SER A 292 1.85 8.04 -15.32
N GLY A 293 1.31 7.62 -14.16
CA GLY A 293 -0.07 7.19 -13.99
C GLY A 293 -0.35 5.74 -14.37
N ASN A 294 0.67 4.95 -14.68
CA ASN A 294 0.49 3.51 -14.85
C ASN A 294 0.28 2.84 -13.49
N LEU A 295 -0.51 1.79 -13.46
CA LEU A 295 -0.85 1.07 -12.24
C LEU A 295 -0.02 -0.21 -12.13
N ALA A 296 0.89 -0.27 -11.16
CA ALA A 296 1.68 -1.45 -10.86
C ALA A 296 1.03 -2.28 -9.77
N VAL A 297 1.13 -3.59 -9.87
CA VAL A 297 0.53 -4.56 -8.95
C VAL A 297 1.55 -5.63 -8.56
N ALA A 298 1.65 -5.90 -7.26
CA ALA A 298 2.36 -7.05 -6.73
C ALA A 298 1.51 -8.31 -6.95
N ASP A 299 1.83 -9.04 -8.01
CA ASP A 299 1.18 -10.30 -8.41
C ASP A 299 1.88 -11.46 -7.68
N SER A 300 1.53 -11.59 -6.39
CA SER A 300 2.27 -12.38 -5.41
C SER A 300 2.38 -13.85 -5.76
N GLY A 301 1.28 -14.47 -6.18
CA GLY A 301 1.24 -15.89 -6.53
C GLY A 301 2.01 -16.22 -7.81
N TYR A 302 2.23 -15.23 -8.69
CA TYR A 302 3.05 -15.38 -9.89
C TYR A 302 4.48 -14.82 -9.73
N HIS A 303 4.87 -14.37 -8.54
CA HIS A 303 6.24 -13.91 -8.18
C HIS A 303 6.75 -12.77 -9.07
N ARG A 304 5.88 -11.81 -9.41
CA ARG A 304 6.20 -10.74 -10.36
C ARG A 304 5.51 -9.42 -9.97
N ILE A 305 6.01 -8.31 -10.51
CA ILE A 305 5.27 -7.05 -10.57
C ILE A 305 4.78 -6.86 -12.00
N VAL A 306 3.48 -6.64 -12.14
CA VAL A 306 2.85 -6.32 -13.42
C VAL A 306 2.42 -4.87 -13.46
N GLN A 307 2.42 -4.28 -14.66
CA GLN A 307 2.01 -2.91 -14.89
C GLN A 307 0.89 -2.86 -15.93
N PHE A 308 -0.15 -2.12 -15.61
CA PHE A 308 -1.21 -1.72 -16.51
C PHE A 308 -0.92 -0.31 -17.00
N SER A 309 -0.71 -0.12 -18.30
CA SER A 309 -0.43 1.19 -18.87
C SER A 309 -1.69 2.04 -18.90
N VAL A 310 -1.58 3.29 -18.46
CA VAL A 310 -2.65 4.27 -18.57
C VAL A 310 -2.82 4.71 -20.03
N ILE A 311 -4.05 4.83 -20.47
CA ILE A 311 -4.42 5.35 -21.77
C ILE A 311 -5.34 6.56 -21.57
N CYS A 312 -4.85 7.74 -21.95
CA CYS A 312 -5.63 8.95 -21.94
C CYS A 312 -6.33 9.11 -23.28
N ARG A 313 -7.67 9.18 -23.27
CA ARG A 313 -8.37 9.64 -24.48
C ARG A 313 -8.09 11.12 -24.63
N LYS A 314 -7.45 11.52 -25.76
CA LYS A 314 -7.41 12.94 -26.13
C LYS A 314 -8.85 13.40 -26.29
N CYS A 315 -9.29 14.37 -25.49
CA CYS A 315 -10.49 15.11 -25.80
C CYS A 315 -10.22 15.88 -27.11
N ASN A 316 -10.86 15.46 -28.21
CA ASN A 316 -10.86 16.23 -29.45
C ASN A 316 -11.74 17.47 -29.31
#